data_8e16f9857c66c48555007f9068788198
#
_entry.id   8e16f9857c66c48555007f9068788198
#
_cell.length_a   1.000
_cell.length_b   1.000
_cell.length_c   1.000
_cell.angle_alpha   90.00
_cell.angle_beta   90.00
_cell.angle_gamma   90.00
#
_symmetry.space_group_name_H-M   'P 1'
#
loop_
_entity.id
_entity.type
_entity.pdbx_description
1 polymer ?
#
loop_
_entity_poly.entity_id
_entity_poly.type
_entity_poly.pdbx_seq_one_letter_code
_entity_poly.pdbx_strand_id
1 'polypeptide(L)'
;MTYRNIMFVFPGQGSQYVGMGKEFYDEFQDVRDIFDEAGSVLGYDLSDLCFKKHSFGRIMQFAADLNKTIYTQPAVMVVSYACYRVLERRCREEGISIDPYLMAGHSLGEYTAILISGAIDLRTAVKLVHKRATYMTESGRAYPNAGLMAIVDKENDLNYDKIHTVCKDFGVYVTLNNTKNQIVAGGSKRRLQELAKELKAEGKLSRFLKVEGPFHTPIMKPAADKFRRELNRYPIRIGAKPIMANVSAEAIVDPNHIRTELYEQIYKVVNWRGSIEKAVENGGDLFLEVGPKRVLTNMIRDINDTVPRLNVEDMESLEAVIRAIKEEPEE
;
A
#
# COMPACT_ATOMS: atom_id res chain seq x y z
N MET A 1 5.52 7.64 27.34
CA MET A 1 5.20 7.66 25.90
C MET A 1 4.17 8.73 25.64
N THR A 2 4.47 9.63 24.77
CA THR A 2 3.62 10.75 24.33
C THR A 2 2.35 10.27 23.63
N TYR A 3 2.44 9.22 22.86
CA TYR A 3 1.34 8.65 22.06
C TYR A 3 0.86 7.31 22.65
N ARG A 4 -0.48 7.12 22.69
CA ARG A 4 -1.12 5.92 23.24
C ARG A 4 -1.69 5.00 22.15
N ASN A 5 -2.18 5.58 21.05
CA ASN A 5 -2.87 4.89 19.97
C ASN A 5 -2.15 5.10 18.65
N ILE A 6 -0.93 4.55 18.53
CA ILE A 6 -0.13 4.67 17.32
C ILE A 6 -0.74 3.78 16.23
N MET A 7 -1.00 4.41 15.08
CA MET A 7 -1.52 3.76 13.89
C MET A 7 -0.37 3.50 12.91
N PHE A 8 -0.05 2.24 12.64
CA PHE A 8 0.94 1.92 11.60
C PHE A 8 0.28 1.88 10.24
N VAL A 9 0.87 2.57 9.27
CA VAL A 9 0.39 2.58 7.89
C VAL A 9 1.49 2.13 6.94
N PHE A 10 1.12 1.30 5.95
CA PHE A 10 2.06 0.68 5.03
C PHE A 10 1.76 1.09 3.59
N PRO A 11 2.77 1.64 2.86
CA PRO A 11 2.58 2.12 1.50
C PRO A 11 2.33 0.98 0.52
N GLY A 12 1.69 1.34 -0.60
CA GLY A 12 1.42 0.45 -1.71
C GLY A 12 2.28 0.72 -2.94
N GLN A 13 1.84 0.18 -4.08
CA GLN A 13 2.47 0.43 -5.37
C GLN A 13 2.46 1.94 -5.72
N GLY A 14 3.60 2.46 -6.14
CA GLY A 14 3.86 3.90 -6.36
C GLY A 14 4.89 4.46 -5.38
N SER A 15 5.15 3.78 -4.27
CA SER A 15 6.18 4.17 -3.31
C SER A 15 7.60 3.65 -3.67
N GLN A 16 7.73 2.69 -4.59
CA GLN A 16 9.02 2.12 -4.97
C GLN A 16 10.00 3.15 -5.55
N TYR A 17 11.27 2.95 -5.29
CA TYR A 17 12.40 3.62 -5.94
C TYR A 17 13.66 2.76 -5.84
N VAL A 18 14.59 2.96 -6.75
CA VAL A 18 15.87 2.24 -6.72
C VAL A 18 16.71 2.74 -5.55
N GLY A 19 17.10 1.82 -4.66
CA GLY A 19 17.80 2.13 -3.41
C GLY A 19 16.92 2.04 -2.17
N MET A 20 15.60 1.84 -2.29
CA MET A 20 14.72 1.71 -1.12
C MET A 20 15.15 0.55 -0.22
N GLY A 21 15.29 0.81 1.09
CA GLY A 21 15.72 -0.17 2.08
C GLY A 21 17.21 -0.51 2.06
N LYS A 22 18.03 0.11 1.18
CA LYS A 22 19.44 -0.24 1.05
C LYS A 22 20.26 0.06 2.31
N GLU A 23 20.02 1.19 2.94
CA GLU A 23 20.72 1.58 4.17
C GLU A 23 20.50 0.55 5.28
N PHE A 24 19.28 0.12 5.51
CA PHE A 24 18.95 -0.95 6.45
C PHE A 24 19.55 -2.31 6.04
N TYR A 25 19.56 -2.62 4.75
CA TYR A 25 20.17 -3.84 4.24
C TYR A 25 21.70 -3.86 4.48
N ASP A 26 22.38 -2.75 4.27
CA ASP A 26 23.82 -2.65 4.48
C ASP A 26 24.17 -2.77 5.98
N GLU A 27 23.37 -2.18 6.86
CA GLU A 27 23.64 -2.09 8.30
C GLU A 27 23.22 -3.36 9.06
N PHE A 28 22.06 -3.95 8.77
CA PHE A 28 21.46 -4.98 9.61
C PHE A 28 21.45 -6.37 8.95
N GLN A 29 21.97 -7.39 9.67
CA GLN A 29 22.00 -8.77 9.18
C GLN A 29 20.59 -9.35 9.03
N ASP A 30 19.69 -9.11 9.97
CA ASP A 30 18.30 -9.57 9.92
C ASP A 30 17.51 -8.99 8.73
N VAL A 31 17.87 -7.81 8.25
CA VAL A 31 17.32 -7.25 7.00
C VAL A 31 17.84 -8.05 5.80
N ARG A 32 19.12 -8.39 5.74
CA ARG A 32 19.67 -9.26 4.68
C ARG A 32 18.97 -10.61 4.65
N ASP A 33 18.77 -11.21 5.81
CA ASP A 33 18.08 -12.50 5.96
C ASP A 33 16.62 -12.43 5.45
N ILE A 34 15.90 -11.31 5.69
CA ILE A 34 14.56 -11.05 5.16
C ILE A 34 14.57 -11.00 3.62
N PHE A 35 15.54 -10.30 3.02
CA PHE A 35 15.67 -10.21 1.56
C PHE A 35 16.02 -11.57 0.94
N ASP A 36 16.93 -12.32 1.56
CA ASP A 36 17.34 -13.66 1.11
C ASP A 36 16.18 -14.65 1.19
N GLU A 37 15.43 -14.64 2.29
CA GLU A 37 14.22 -15.47 2.43
C GLU A 37 13.18 -15.13 1.36
N ALA A 38 12.91 -13.86 1.14
CA ALA A 38 11.98 -13.42 0.10
C ALA A 38 12.47 -13.79 -1.30
N GLY A 39 13.77 -13.57 -1.60
CA GLY A 39 14.40 -13.95 -2.86
C GLY A 39 14.31 -15.44 -3.15
N SER A 40 14.50 -16.29 -2.10
CA SER A 40 14.35 -17.74 -2.22
C SER A 40 12.93 -18.19 -2.63
N VAL A 41 11.92 -17.43 -2.20
CA VAL A 41 10.52 -17.69 -2.56
C VAL A 41 10.20 -17.19 -3.97
N LEU A 42 10.75 -16.03 -4.34
CA LEU A 42 10.49 -15.36 -5.62
C LEU A 42 11.27 -15.99 -6.79
N GLY A 43 12.38 -16.67 -6.50
CA GLY A 43 13.27 -17.26 -7.50
C GLY A 43 14.19 -16.24 -8.20
N TYR A 44 14.40 -15.06 -7.60
CA TYR A 44 15.33 -14.04 -8.07
C TYR A 44 15.89 -13.23 -6.88
N ASP A 45 17.05 -12.58 -7.10
CA ASP A 45 17.67 -11.71 -6.10
C ASP A 45 16.87 -10.41 -5.96
N LEU A 46 16.19 -10.26 -4.82
CA LEU A 46 15.37 -9.10 -4.52
C LEU A 46 16.22 -7.86 -4.21
N SER A 47 17.40 -8.05 -3.63
CA SER A 47 18.32 -6.96 -3.32
C SER A 47 18.87 -6.33 -4.61
N ASP A 48 19.24 -7.14 -5.59
CA ASP A 48 19.62 -6.70 -6.93
C ASP A 48 18.52 -5.87 -7.59
N LEU A 49 17.27 -6.36 -7.51
CA LEU A 49 16.12 -5.65 -8.06
C LEU A 49 15.91 -4.27 -7.40
N CYS A 50 16.05 -4.20 -6.07
CA CYS A 50 15.81 -2.97 -5.32
C CYS A 50 16.96 -1.96 -5.44
N PHE A 51 18.22 -2.41 -5.55
CA PHE A 51 19.38 -1.53 -5.37
C PHE A 51 20.13 -1.20 -6.65
N LYS A 52 20.04 -2.03 -7.70
CA LYS A 52 20.78 -1.78 -8.93
C LYS A 52 19.93 -1.05 -9.97
N LYS A 53 20.49 0.02 -10.54
CA LYS A 53 19.94 0.61 -11.77
C LYS A 53 20.21 -0.36 -12.92
N HIS A 54 19.20 -1.10 -13.34
CA HIS A 54 19.28 -1.92 -14.54
C HIS A 54 19.32 -1.01 -15.78
N SER A 55 20.53 -0.68 -16.26
CA SER A 55 20.70 0.00 -17.54
C SER A 55 20.42 -0.98 -18.68
N PHE A 56 19.57 -0.58 -19.62
CA PHE A 56 19.40 -1.25 -20.92
C PHE A 56 20.78 -1.41 -21.58
N GLY A 57 21.36 -2.62 -21.60
CA GLY A 57 22.60 -2.82 -22.35
C GLY A 57 23.51 -3.99 -22.06
N ARG A 58 23.24 -4.88 -21.11
CA ARG A 58 24.01 -6.12 -20.96
C ARG A 58 23.11 -7.34 -20.79
N ILE A 59 23.13 -8.16 -21.85
CA ILE A 59 22.68 -9.54 -21.95
C ILE A 59 21.29 -9.83 -21.37
N MET A 60 20.33 -10.00 -22.28
CA MET A 60 18.97 -10.43 -22.08
C MET A 60 18.88 -11.72 -21.25
N GLN A 61 18.84 -11.60 -19.94
CA GLN A 61 18.11 -12.50 -19.08
C GLN A 61 17.33 -11.64 -18.09
N PHE A 62 16.08 -11.33 -18.46
CA PHE A 62 15.07 -10.64 -17.65
C PHE A 62 15.54 -9.28 -17.09
N ALA A 63 15.32 -8.20 -17.84
CA ALA A 63 15.36 -6.85 -17.31
C ALA A 63 14.18 -6.73 -16.30
N ALA A 64 14.42 -7.14 -15.07
CA ALA A 64 13.51 -6.93 -13.97
C ALA A 64 13.37 -5.41 -13.76
N ASP A 65 12.20 -4.88 -14.06
CA ASP A 65 11.88 -3.46 -13.91
C ASP A 65 11.08 -3.31 -12.63
N LEU A 66 11.65 -2.62 -11.64
CA LEU A 66 11.01 -2.36 -10.36
C LEU A 66 9.63 -1.66 -10.50
N ASN A 67 9.35 -1.06 -11.66
CA ASN A 67 8.06 -0.43 -11.92
C ASN A 67 6.99 -1.39 -12.49
N LYS A 68 7.35 -2.64 -12.81
CA LYS A 68 6.36 -3.65 -13.19
C LYS A 68 5.69 -4.22 -11.94
N THR A 69 4.37 -4.28 -11.97
CA THR A 69 3.52 -4.72 -10.85
C THR A 69 4.01 -6.01 -10.21
N ILE A 70 4.44 -6.98 -11.02
CA ILE A 70 4.92 -8.29 -10.55
C ILE A 70 6.17 -8.19 -9.66
N TYR A 71 7.00 -7.18 -9.86
CA TYR A 71 8.20 -6.91 -9.08
C TYR A 71 7.97 -5.86 -7.99
N THR A 72 7.20 -4.81 -8.32
CA THR A 72 6.90 -3.72 -7.37
C THR A 72 6.25 -4.23 -6.10
N GLN A 73 5.21 -5.08 -6.24
CA GLN A 73 4.43 -5.46 -5.07
C GLN A 73 5.25 -6.25 -4.05
N PRO A 74 5.97 -7.34 -4.40
CA PRO A 74 6.83 -8.04 -3.44
C PRO A 74 7.92 -7.13 -2.86
N ALA A 75 8.56 -6.31 -3.70
CA ALA A 75 9.65 -5.44 -3.27
C ALA A 75 9.21 -4.41 -2.21
N VAL A 76 8.09 -3.70 -2.44
CA VAL A 76 7.56 -2.72 -1.48
C VAL A 76 7.15 -3.40 -0.17
N MET A 77 6.49 -4.57 -0.23
CA MET A 77 6.11 -5.30 0.97
C MET A 77 7.32 -5.72 1.80
N VAL A 78 8.35 -6.29 1.17
CA VAL A 78 9.55 -6.77 1.87
C VAL A 78 10.33 -5.61 2.47
N VAL A 79 10.51 -4.51 1.73
CA VAL A 79 11.14 -3.29 2.26
C VAL A 79 10.36 -2.72 3.44
N SER A 80 9.04 -2.63 3.36
CA SER A 80 8.21 -2.14 4.48
C SER A 80 8.30 -3.06 5.70
N TYR A 81 8.35 -4.38 5.49
CA TYR A 81 8.56 -5.33 6.58
C TYR A 81 9.96 -5.18 7.20
N ALA A 82 11.00 -4.99 6.40
CA ALA A 82 12.34 -4.72 6.88
C ALA A 82 12.41 -3.42 7.71
N CYS A 83 11.79 -2.33 7.24
CA CYS A 83 11.67 -1.07 8.00
C CYS A 83 10.99 -1.30 9.36
N TYR A 84 9.90 -2.09 9.40
CA TYR A 84 9.24 -2.44 10.65
C TYR A 84 10.15 -3.21 11.61
N ARG A 85 10.91 -4.20 11.12
CA ARG A 85 11.79 -5.02 11.96
C ARG A 85 12.93 -4.20 12.55
N VAL A 86 13.48 -3.25 11.78
CA VAL A 86 14.50 -2.32 12.28
C VAL A 86 13.91 -1.38 13.33
N LEU A 87 12.72 -0.82 13.09
CA LEU A 87 12.02 0.02 14.06
C LEU A 87 11.75 -0.75 15.37
N GLU A 88 11.19 -1.96 15.28
CA GLU A 88 10.92 -2.81 16.45
C GLU A 88 12.19 -3.10 17.25
N ARG A 89 13.29 -3.41 16.57
CA ARG A 89 14.59 -3.66 17.17
C ARG A 89 15.13 -2.41 17.88
N ARG A 90 15.16 -1.25 17.20
CA ARG A 90 15.68 0.00 17.76
C ARG A 90 14.85 0.45 18.95
N CYS A 91 13.53 0.35 18.88
CA CYS A 91 12.66 0.66 20.03
C CYS A 91 12.99 -0.23 21.23
N ARG A 92 13.21 -1.53 21.02
CA ARG A 92 13.57 -2.47 22.09
C ARG A 92 14.94 -2.13 22.70
N GLU A 93 15.95 -1.78 21.90
CA GLU A 93 17.27 -1.36 22.36
C GLU A 93 17.18 -0.09 23.22
N GLU A 94 16.25 0.79 22.93
CA GLU A 94 15.99 2.03 23.67
C GLU A 94 15.00 1.88 24.85
N GLY A 95 14.54 0.66 25.12
CA GLY A 95 13.55 0.38 26.17
C GLY A 95 12.14 0.91 25.87
N ILE A 96 11.85 1.20 24.59
CA ILE A 96 10.55 1.68 24.11
C ILE A 96 9.71 0.47 23.71
N SER A 97 8.49 0.36 24.26
CA SER A 97 7.49 -0.58 23.75
C SER A 97 6.70 0.12 22.64
N ILE A 98 6.94 -0.23 21.37
CA ILE A 98 6.14 0.25 20.26
C ILE A 98 5.15 -0.84 19.86
N ASP A 99 3.88 -0.58 20.14
CA ASP A 99 2.80 -1.54 19.93
C ASP A 99 1.65 -0.85 19.18
N PRO A 100 1.41 -1.18 17.90
CA PRO A 100 0.39 -0.48 17.14
C PRO A 100 -1.00 -0.76 17.71
N TYR A 101 -1.78 0.30 17.90
CA TYR A 101 -3.19 0.21 18.25
C TYR A 101 -4.00 -0.41 17.10
N LEU A 102 -3.71 0.01 15.88
CA LEU A 102 -4.34 -0.45 14.64
C LEU A 102 -3.32 -0.35 13.51
N MET A 103 -3.43 -1.23 12.53
CA MET A 103 -2.61 -1.20 11.33
C MET A 103 -3.47 -0.99 10.10
N ALA A 104 -2.97 -0.25 9.12
CA ALA A 104 -3.61 -0.08 7.82
C ALA A 104 -2.57 -0.17 6.70
N GLY A 105 -2.99 -0.52 5.51
CA GLY A 105 -2.10 -0.49 4.35
C GLY A 105 -2.88 -0.15 3.09
N HIS A 106 -2.30 0.67 2.22
CA HIS A 106 -2.94 1.05 0.98
C HIS A 106 -2.77 -0.05 -0.06
N SER A 107 -3.86 -0.69 -0.46
CA SER A 107 -3.87 -1.78 -1.46
C SER A 107 -2.84 -2.88 -1.14
N LEU A 108 -1.65 -2.86 -1.74
CA LEU A 108 -0.57 -3.79 -1.41
C LEU A 108 -0.15 -3.73 0.06
N GLY A 109 -0.10 -2.54 0.64
CA GLY A 109 0.34 -2.33 2.03
C GLY A 109 -0.50 -3.07 3.05
N GLU A 110 -1.74 -3.44 2.74
CA GLU A 110 -2.59 -4.26 3.60
C GLU A 110 -1.98 -5.66 3.85
N TYR A 111 -1.26 -6.21 2.86
CA TYR A 111 -0.52 -7.47 3.05
C TYR A 111 0.65 -7.31 4.03
N THR A 112 1.29 -6.14 4.05
CA THR A 112 2.31 -5.83 5.04
C THR A 112 1.70 -5.75 6.45
N ALA A 113 0.55 -5.10 6.60
CA ALA A 113 -0.19 -5.05 7.87
C ALA A 113 -0.56 -6.47 8.36
N ILE A 114 -1.07 -7.33 7.47
CA ILE A 114 -1.44 -8.73 7.76
C ILE A 114 -0.21 -9.55 8.17
N LEU A 115 0.93 -9.38 7.52
CA LEU A 115 2.19 -10.02 7.87
C LEU A 115 2.64 -9.59 9.28
N ILE A 116 2.66 -8.29 9.55
CA ILE A 116 3.12 -7.74 10.84
C ILE A 116 2.17 -8.10 11.97
N SER A 117 0.87 -8.24 11.71
CA SER A 117 -0.09 -8.74 12.71
C SER A 117 0.17 -10.20 13.13
N GLY A 118 1.02 -10.92 12.40
CA GLY A 118 1.28 -12.35 12.62
C GLY A 118 0.20 -13.28 12.07
N ALA A 119 -0.79 -12.75 11.34
CA ALA A 119 -1.84 -13.57 10.72
C ALA A 119 -1.29 -14.48 9.62
N ILE A 120 -0.21 -14.11 8.96
CA ILE A 120 0.57 -14.94 8.03
C ILE A 120 2.07 -14.75 8.28
N ASP A 121 2.90 -15.72 7.90
CA ASP A 121 4.36 -15.60 7.92
C ASP A 121 4.92 -14.92 6.64
N LEU A 122 6.20 -14.55 6.67
CA LEU A 122 6.87 -13.86 5.56
C LEU A 122 6.81 -14.67 4.26
N ARG A 123 7.10 -15.96 4.30
CA ARG A 123 7.09 -16.84 3.12
C ARG A 123 5.70 -16.91 2.49
N THR A 124 4.66 -16.99 3.30
CA THR A 124 3.27 -16.97 2.85
C THR A 124 2.90 -15.61 2.26
N ALA A 125 3.27 -14.52 2.93
CA ALA A 125 3.02 -13.16 2.44
C ALA A 125 3.68 -12.92 1.08
N VAL A 126 4.96 -13.27 0.92
CA VAL A 126 5.70 -13.14 -0.36
C VAL A 126 5.02 -13.96 -1.46
N LYS A 127 4.64 -15.22 -1.20
CA LYS A 127 3.93 -16.06 -2.18
C LYS A 127 2.60 -15.45 -2.59
N LEU A 128 1.79 -15.02 -1.62
CA LEU A 128 0.47 -14.44 -1.90
C LEU A 128 0.59 -13.15 -2.70
N VAL A 129 1.50 -12.24 -2.31
CA VAL A 129 1.71 -10.98 -3.01
C VAL A 129 2.25 -11.20 -4.42
N HIS A 130 3.18 -12.14 -4.62
CA HIS A 130 3.65 -12.49 -5.95
C HIS A 130 2.53 -13.06 -6.84
N LYS A 131 1.68 -13.95 -6.32
CA LYS A 131 0.51 -14.48 -7.03
C LYS A 131 -0.52 -13.39 -7.33
N ARG A 132 -0.80 -12.49 -6.35
CA ARG A 132 -1.65 -11.33 -6.57
C ARG A 132 -1.15 -10.49 -7.74
N ALA A 133 0.11 -10.09 -7.69
CA ALA A 133 0.74 -9.26 -8.73
C ALA A 133 0.70 -9.95 -10.10
N THR A 134 0.96 -11.27 -10.17
CA THR A 134 0.88 -12.07 -11.38
C THR A 134 -0.53 -12.03 -11.98
N TYR A 135 -1.56 -12.37 -11.19
CA TYR A 135 -2.93 -12.43 -11.70
C TYR A 135 -3.49 -11.07 -12.07
N MET A 136 -3.12 -10.02 -11.31
CA MET A 136 -3.49 -8.63 -11.65
C MET A 136 -2.84 -8.20 -12.97
N THR A 137 -1.56 -8.51 -13.18
CA THR A 137 -0.84 -8.20 -14.44
C THR A 137 -1.42 -8.97 -15.63
N GLU A 138 -1.67 -10.28 -15.47
CA GLU A 138 -2.29 -11.09 -16.51
C GLU A 138 -3.67 -10.55 -16.91
N SER A 139 -4.50 -10.24 -15.93
CA SER A 139 -5.83 -9.66 -16.16
C SER A 139 -5.75 -8.28 -16.80
N GLY A 140 -4.79 -7.43 -16.36
CA GLY A 140 -4.56 -6.12 -16.97
C GLY A 140 -4.16 -6.22 -18.46
N ARG A 141 -3.31 -7.16 -18.82
CA ARG A 141 -2.90 -7.42 -20.22
C ARG A 141 -4.05 -7.84 -21.13
N ALA A 142 -5.08 -8.49 -20.59
CA ALA A 142 -6.29 -8.82 -21.33
C ALA A 142 -7.11 -7.55 -21.72
N TYR A 143 -6.85 -6.42 -21.08
CA TYR A 143 -7.53 -5.15 -21.33
C TYR A 143 -6.52 -4.00 -21.62
N PRO A 144 -5.77 -4.05 -22.72
CA PRO A 144 -4.66 -3.13 -23.02
C PRO A 144 -5.12 -1.66 -23.17
N ASN A 145 -6.39 -1.46 -23.50
CA ASN A 145 -7.02 -0.16 -23.65
C ASN A 145 -7.72 0.31 -22.35
N ALA A 146 -7.50 -0.34 -21.22
CA ALA A 146 -7.97 0.09 -19.92
C ALA A 146 -6.80 0.69 -19.09
N GLY A 147 -7.14 1.43 -18.05
CA GLY A 147 -6.16 2.07 -17.16
C GLY A 147 -6.81 2.77 -15.99
N LEU A 148 -6.01 3.54 -15.27
CA LEU A 148 -6.42 4.37 -14.14
C LEU A 148 -6.13 5.84 -14.40
N MET A 149 -6.97 6.71 -13.85
CA MET A 149 -6.86 8.16 -13.95
C MET A 149 -7.17 8.79 -12.59
N ALA A 150 -6.21 9.52 -12.03
CA ALA A 150 -6.44 10.35 -10.85
C ALA A 150 -7.25 11.60 -11.23
N ILE A 151 -8.25 11.89 -10.41
CA ILE A 151 -9.08 13.09 -10.44
C ILE A 151 -8.70 13.89 -9.20
N VAL A 152 -8.32 15.15 -9.39
CA VAL A 152 -7.86 16.03 -8.32
C VAL A 152 -8.59 17.36 -8.39
N ASP A 153 -9.11 17.79 -7.24
CA ASP A 153 -9.55 19.17 -7.01
C ASP A 153 -8.64 19.76 -5.92
N LYS A 154 -7.92 20.83 -6.22
CA LYS A 154 -6.96 21.41 -5.27
C LYS A 154 -7.61 22.36 -4.27
N GLU A 155 -8.77 22.86 -4.58
CA GLU A 155 -9.43 23.93 -3.84
C GLU A 155 -10.62 23.43 -3.02
N ASN A 156 -11.22 22.29 -3.43
CA ASN A 156 -12.44 21.81 -2.83
C ASN A 156 -12.35 20.32 -2.50
N ASP A 157 -13.15 19.91 -1.51
CA ASP A 157 -13.40 18.50 -1.21
C ASP A 157 -14.17 17.85 -2.38
N LEU A 158 -13.63 16.76 -2.91
CA LEU A 158 -14.32 15.94 -3.92
C LEU A 158 -15.47 15.18 -3.25
N ASN A 159 -16.69 15.51 -3.61
CA ASN A 159 -17.85 14.72 -3.19
C ASN A 159 -17.79 13.34 -3.85
N TYR A 160 -17.59 12.29 -3.05
CA TYR A 160 -17.45 10.92 -3.53
C TYR A 160 -18.67 10.47 -4.34
N ASP A 161 -19.90 10.70 -3.84
CA ASP A 161 -21.11 10.24 -4.49
C ASP A 161 -21.35 10.91 -5.84
N LYS A 162 -21.02 12.21 -5.93
CA LYS A 162 -21.06 12.94 -7.21
C LYS A 162 -20.07 12.34 -8.20
N ILE A 163 -18.80 12.14 -7.81
CA ILE A 163 -17.77 11.55 -8.67
C ILE A 163 -18.12 10.10 -9.06
N HIS A 164 -18.65 9.32 -8.11
CA HIS A 164 -19.10 7.96 -8.39
C HIS A 164 -20.24 7.92 -9.43
N THR A 165 -21.21 8.82 -9.32
CA THR A 165 -22.32 8.94 -10.27
C THR A 165 -21.80 9.32 -11.65
N VAL A 166 -20.97 10.36 -11.75
CA VAL A 166 -20.39 10.79 -13.03
C VAL A 166 -19.53 9.66 -13.64
N CYS A 167 -18.73 8.95 -12.87
CA CYS A 167 -17.99 7.79 -13.37
C CYS A 167 -18.90 6.73 -13.96
N LYS A 168 -20.03 6.44 -13.31
CA LYS A 168 -21.03 5.48 -13.80
C LYS A 168 -21.64 5.93 -15.12
N ASP A 169 -21.97 7.20 -15.27
CA ASP A 169 -22.55 7.78 -16.50
C ASP A 169 -21.59 7.65 -17.69
N PHE A 170 -20.28 7.79 -17.44
CA PHE A 170 -19.24 7.53 -18.44
C PHE A 170 -18.85 6.05 -18.59
N GLY A 171 -19.48 5.13 -17.83
CA GLY A 171 -19.19 3.69 -17.85
C GLY A 171 -17.77 3.35 -17.43
N VAL A 172 -17.23 4.07 -16.45
CA VAL A 172 -15.98 3.79 -15.74
C VAL A 172 -16.29 3.63 -14.24
N TYR A 173 -15.29 3.24 -13.46
CA TYR A 173 -15.44 2.88 -12.05
C TYR A 173 -14.57 3.76 -11.17
N VAL A 174 -15.05 4.17 -9.99
CA VAL A 174 -14.16 4.63 -8.93
C VAL A 174 -13.36 3.43 -8.43
N THR A 175 -12.06 3.61 -8.23
CA THR A 175 -11.12 2.55 -7.82
C THR A 175 -10.45 2.84 -6.49
N LEU A 176 -10.05 4.09 -6.25
CA LEU A 176 -9.43 4.53 -5.01
C LEU A 176 -10.12 5.82 -4.54
N ASN A 177 -10.57 5.81 -3.29
CA ASN A 177 -11.00 7.00 -2.56
C ASN A 177 -9.84 7.40 -1.63
N ASN A 178 -8.90 8.19 -2.16
CA ASN A 178 -7.62 8.42 -1.49
C ASN A 178 -7.68 9.52 -0.43
N THR A 179 -8.17 10.71 -0.80
CA THR A 179 -8.19 11.89 0.10
C THR A 179 -9.42 12.74 -0.19
N LYS A 180 -9.60 13.82 0.56
CA LYS A 180 -10.67 14.79 0.30
C LYS A 180 -10.62 15.34 -1.11
N ASN A 181 -9.42 15.51 -1.64
CA ASN A 181 -9.18 16.17 -2.93
C ASN A 181 -8.63 15.24 -4.02
N GLN A 182 -8.58 13.90 -3.78
CA GLN A 182 -8.10 12.94 -4.77
C GLN A 182 -8.93 11.65 -4.79
N ILE A 183 -9.52 11.35 -5.94
CA ILE A 183 -10.20 10.09 -6.26
C ILE A 183 -9.57 9.52 -7.53
N VAL A 184 -9.49 8.19 -7.64
CA VAL A 184 -9.00 7.54 -8.86
C VAL A 184 -10.14 6.81 -9.55
N ALA A 185 -10.31 7.04 -10.85
CA ALA A 185 -11.22 6.31 -11.73
C ALA A 185 -10.47 5.29 -12.59
N GLY A 186 -11.13 4.18 -12.93
CA GLY A 186 -10.57 3.11 -13.75
C GLY A 186 -11.54 2.59 -14.78
N GLY A 187 -11.01 2.14 -15.92
CA GLY A 187 -11.81 1.61 -17.03
C GLY A 187 -11.17 1.86 -18.38
N SER A 188 -12.00 1.88 -19.45
CA SER A 188 -11.52 2.16 -20.81
C SER A 188 -10.85 3.54 -20.88
N LYS A 189 -9.62 3.60 -21.44
CA LYS A 189 -8.88 4.86 -21.60
C LYS A 189 -9.66 5.91 -22.42
N ARG A 190 -10.41 5.48 -23.44
CA ARG A 190 -11.24 6.38 -24.24
C ARG A 190 -12.32 7.04 -23.34
N ARG A 191 -13.05 6.26 -22.55
CA ARG A 191 -14.08 6.79 -21.66
C ARG A 191 -13.50 7.63 -20.53
N LEU A 192 -12.33 7.27 -20.01
CA LEU A 192 -11.61 8.10 -19.04
C LEU A 192 -11.17 9.46 -19.65
N GLN A 193 -10.80 9.50 -20.95
CA GLN A 193 -10.52 10.76 -21.65
C GLN A 193 -11.78 11.62 -21.85
N GLU A 194 -12.92 11.00 -22.12
CA GLU A 194 -14.21 11.71 -22.21
C GLU A 194 -14.59 12.29 -20.84
N LEU A 195 -14.49 11.50 -19.77
CA LEU A 195 -14.67 11.96 -18.39
C LEU A 195 -13.72 13.11 -18.02
N ALA A 196 -12.44 13.01 -18.40
CA ALA A 196 -11.46 14.05 -18.12
C ALA A 196 -11.82 15.43 -18.74
N LYS A 197 -12.45 15.43 -19.94
CA LYS A 197 -12.93 16.66 -20.58
C LYS A 197 -14.09 17.29 -19.79
N GLU A 198 -15.01 16.47 -19.33
CA GLU A 198 -16.14 16.92 -18.49
C GLU A 198 -15.65 17.51 -17.17
N LEU A 199 -14.80 16.78 -16.46
CA LEU A 199 -14.23 17.22 -15.19
C LEU A 199 -13.38 18.50 -15.31
N LYS A 200 -12.72 18.69 -16.47
CA LYS A 200 -11.98 19.92 -16.76
C LYS A 200 -12.90 21.14 -16.88
N ALA A 201 -14.08 20.97 -17.45
CA ALA A 201 -15.09 22.04 -17.51
C ALA A 201 -15.58 22.45 -16.12
N GLU A 202 -15.54 21.53 -15.15
CA GLU A 202 -15.82 21.80 -13.74
C GLU A 202 -14.56 22.27 -12.93
N GLY A 203 -13.45 22.61 -13.59
CA GLY A 203 -12.22 23.08 -12.93
C GLY A 203 -11.34 21.98 -12.32
N LYS A 204 -11.70 20.68 -12.47
CA LYS A 204 -10.95 19.57 -11.91
C LYS A 204 -9.78 19.15 -12.81
N LEU A 205 -8.70 18.69 -12.18
CA LEU A 205 -7.53 18.15 -12.87
C LEU A 205 -7.63 16.63 -13.00
N SER A 206 -7.12 16.10 -14.11
CA SER A 206 -7.07 14.66 -14.36
C SER A 206 -5.70 14.24 -14.85
N ARG A 207 -5.17 13.13 -14.32
CA ARG A 207 -3.87 12.58 -14.72
C ARG A 207 -3.94 11.04 -14.84
N PHE A 208 -3.55 10.52 -16.01
CA PHE A 208 -3.40 9.08 -16.18
C PHE A 208 -2.25 8.53 -15.33
N LEU A 209 -2.49 7.40 -14.67
CA LEU A 209 -1.50 6.71 -13.86
C LEU A 209 -0.71 5.71 -14.72
N LYS A 210 0.58 5.56 -14.44
CA LYS A 210 1.47 4.58 -15.08
C LYS A 210 1.34 3.22 -14.39
N VAL A 211 0.25 2.49 -14.69
CA VAL A 211 -0.04 1.17 -14.16
C VAL A 211 -0.41 0.20 -15.27
N GLU A 212 -0.25 -1.10 -15.02
CA GLU A 212 -0.41 -2.16 -16.03
C GLU A 212 -1.86 -2.66 -16.19
N GLY A 213 -2.85 -2.00 -15.58
CA GLY A 213 -4.24 -2.41 -15.72
C GLY A 213 -5.23 -1.56 -14.94
N PRO A 214 -6.53 -1.81 -15.12
CA PRO A 214 -7.61 -1.11 -14.41
C PRO A 214 -7.85 -1.75 -13.03
N PHE A 215 -6.82 -1.72 -12.16
CA PHE A 215 -6.84 -2.33 -10.84
C PHE A 215 -7.99 -1.77 -9.98
N HIS A 216 -8.50 -2.59 -9.06
CA HIS A 216 -9.61 -2.23 -8.17
C HIS A 216 -10.92 -1.87 -8.91
N THR A 217 -11.13 -2.43 -10.10
CA THR A 217 -12.39 -2.36 -10.84
C THR A 217 -13.03 -3.73 -10.96
N PRO A 218 -14.34 -3.84 -11.25
CA PRO A 218 -14.99 -5.12 -11.57
C PRO A 218 -14.33 -5.91 -12.71
N ILE A 219 -13.58 -5.24 -13.60
CA ILE A 219 -12.79 -5.87 -14.67
C ILE A 219 -11.75 -6.85 -14.10
N MET A 220 -11.28 -6.63 -12.87
CA MET A 220 -10.27 -7.45 -12.19
C MET A 220 -10.86 -8.70 -11.50
N LYS A 221 -12.18 -8.91 -11.56
CA LYS A 221 -12.86 -10.07 -10.95
C LYS A 221 -12.25 -11.43 -11.33
N PRO A 222 -11.84 -11.68 -12.60
CA PRO A 222 -11.16 -12.94 -12.97
C PRO A 222 -9.82 -13.14 -12.26
N ALA A 223 -9.05 -12.06 -12.00
CA ALA A 223 -7.81 -12.13 -11.22
C ALA A 223 -8.12 -12.48 -9.75
N ALA A 224 -9.15 -11.85 -9.17
CA ALA A 224 -9.59 -12.13 -7.82
C ALA A 224 -10.04 -13.59 -7.65
N ASP A 225 -10.78 -14.15 -8.61
CA ASP A 225 -11.25 -15.54 -8.56
C ASP A 225 -10.09 -16.56 -8.64
N LYS A 226 -9.06 -16.26 -9.43
CA LYS A 226 -7.81 -17.04 -9.44
C LYS A 226 -7.11 -16.91 -8.07
N PHE A 227 -7.00 -15.69 -7.54
CA PHE A 227 -6.32 -15.42 -6.30
C PHE A 227 -7.01 -16.05 -5.07
N ARG A 228 -8.35 -16.10 -5.03
CA ARG A 228 -9.10 -16.80 -3.98
C ARG A 228 -8.69 -18.27 -3.84
N ARG A 229 -8.38 -18.95 -4.96
CA ARG A 229 -7.89 -20.33 -4.93
C ARG A 229 -6.53 -20.44 -4.25
N GLU A 230 -5.67 -19.44 -4.45
CA GLU A 230 -4.38 -19.38 -3.75
C GLU A 230 -4.57 -19.08 -2.26
N LEU A 231 -5.40 -18.08 -1.90
CA LEU A 231 -5.71 -17.76 -0.51
C LEU A 231 -6.17 -18.98 0.31
N ASN A 232 -6.95 -19.87 -0.31
CA ASN A 232 -7.45 -21.07 0.36
C ASN A 232 -6.38 -22.15 0.60
N ARG A 233 -5.18 -22.02 0.01
CA ARG A 233 -4.06 -22.95 0.20
C ARG A 233 -3.21 -22.64 1.43
N TYR A 234 -3.33 -21.42 1.94
CA TYR A 234 -2.50 -20.97 3.06
C TYR A 234 -3.34 -20.71 4.31
N PRO A 235 -2.84 -21.13 5.49
CA PRO A 235 -3.50 -20.80 6.74
C PRO A 235 -3.39 -19.29 7.00
N ILE A 236 -4.49 -18.68 7.37
CA ILE A 236 -4.54 -17.33 7.95
C ILE A 236 -4.98 -17.52 9.40
N ARG A 237 -4.25 -16.93 10.33
CA ARG A 237 -4.51 -16.99 11.77
C ARG A 237 -5.18 -15.71 12.24
N ILE A 238 -5.67 -15.71 13.46
CA ILE A 238 -6.06 -14.46 14.13
C ILE A 238 -4.79 -13.66 14.35
N GLY A 239 -4.77 -12.43 13.86
CA GLY A 239 -3.66 -11.50 14.05
C GLY A 239 -3.61 -10.97 15.48
N ALA A 240 -2.42 -10.64 15.97
CA ALA A 240 -2.24 -10.03 17.29
C ALA A 240 -2.83 -8.63 17.38
N LYS A 241 -2.99 -7.96 16.24
CA LYS A 241 -3.51 -6.59 16.14
C LYS A 241 -4.56 -6.47 15.04
N PRO A 242 -5.56 -5.61 15.21
CA PRO A 242 -6.55 -5.36 14.18
C PRO A 242 -5.94 -4.64 12.97
N ILE A 243 -6.54 -4.91 11.81
CA ILE A 243 -6.16 -4.34 10.53
C ILE A 243 -7.37 -3.60 9.98
N MET A 244 -7.19 -2.37 9.54
CA MET A 244 -8.20 -1.59 8.85
C MET A 244 -8.34 -2.11 7.41
N ALA A 245 -9.48 -2.70 7.10
CA ALA A 245 -9.80 -3.25 5.78
C ALA A 245 -9.98 -2.15 4.72
N ASN A 246 -9.41 -2.36 3.53
CA ASN A 246 -9.46 -1.35 2.46
C ASN A 246 -10.86 -1.18 1.86
N VAL A 247 -11.65 -2.27 1.78
CA VAL A 247 -12.97 -2.24 1.14
C VAL A 247 -14.03 -1.69 2.10
N SER A 248 -14.09 -2.22 3.31
CA SER A 248 -15.13 -1.85 4.30
C SER A 248 -14.76 -0.66 5.16
N ALA A 249 -13.48 -0.28 5.25
CA ALA A 249 -12.97 0.68 6.24
C ALA A 249 -13.33 0.27 7.69
N GLU A 250 -13.36 -1.03 7.98
CA GLU A 250 -13.61 -1.59 9.31
C GLU A 250 -12.37 -2.30 9.84
N ALA A 251 -12.18 -2.29 11.16
CA ALA A 251 -11.12 -3.03 11.82
C ALA A 251 -11.46 -4.53 11.86
N ILE A 252 -10.58 -5.37 11.33
CA ILE A 252 -10.75 -6.82 11.24
C ILE A 252 -9.58 -7.56 11.88
N VAL A 253 -9.86 -8.73 12.48
CA VAL A 253 -8.87 -9.68 13.02
C VAL A 253 -9.21 -11.12 12.61
N ASP A 254 -10.46 -11.39 12.26
CA ASP A 254 -10.95 -12.75 11.94
C ASP A 254 -10.36 -13.23 10.61
N PRO A 255 -9.82 -14.46 10.55
CA PRO A 255 -9.21 -15.02 9.33
C PRO A 255 -10.15 -15.07 8.12
N ASN A 256 -11.45 -15.28 8.31
CA ASN A 256 -12.41 -15.34 7.20
C ASN A 256 -12.70 -13.94 6.67
N HIS A 257 -12.78 -12.93 7.56
CA HIS A 257 -12.88 -11.54 7.16
C HIS A 257 -11.63 -11.10 6.39
N ILE A 258 -10.43 -11.45 6.87
CA ILE A 258 -9.17 -11.18 6.16
C ILE A 258 -9.17 -11.85 4.77
N ARG A 259 -9.61 -13.11 4.63
CA ARG A 259 -9.71 -13.78 3.32
C ARG A 259 -10.68 -13.09 2.38
N THR A 260 -11.82 -12.69 2.89
CA THR A 260 -12.86 -11.99 2.11
C THR A 260 -12.32 -10.64 1.64
N GLU A 261 -11.70 -9.89 2.54
CA GLU A 261 -11.09 -8.59 2.23
C GLU A 261 -10.03 -8.72 1.13
N LEU A 262 -9.05 -9.60 1.29
CA LEU A 262 -7.97 -9.79 0.31
C LEU A 262 -8.47 -10.24 -1.07
N TYR A 263 -9.57 -10.97 -1.11
CA TYR A 263 -10.24 -11.33 -2.36
C TYR A 263 -10.96 -10.14 -3.00
N GLU A 264 -11.74 -9.42 -2.21
CA GLU A 264 -12.58 -8.32 -2.68
C GLU A 264 -11.78 -7.09 -3.06
N GLN A 265 -10.71 -6.80 -2.33
CA GLN A 265 -9.81 -5.67 -2.56
C GLN A 265 -9.26 -5.62 -3.99
N ILE A 266 -9.07 -6.76 -4.67
CA ILE A 266 -8.52 -6.80 -6.03
C ILE A 266 -9.44 -6.11 -7.04
N TYR A 267 -10.78 -6.14 -6.82
CA TYR A 267 -11.77 -5.67 -7.77
C TYR A 267 -12.79 -4.66 -7.21
N LYS A 268 -12.69 -4.32 -5.93
CA LYS A 268 -13.51 -3.29 -5.27
C LYS A 268 -12.68 -2.06 -4.95
N VAL A 269 -13.35 -0.98 -4.61
CA VAL A 269 -12.75 0.30 -4.24
C VAL A 269 -11.89 0.16 -2.99
N VAL A 270 -10.69 0.73 -3.02
CA VAL A 270 -9.90 0.99 -1.81
C VAL A 270 -10.39 2.29 -1.18
N ASN A 271 -11.06 2.20 -0.05
CA ASN A 271 -11.60 3.34 0.68
C ASN A 271 -10.60 3.88 1.71
N TRP A 272 -9.44 4.35 1.21
CA TRP A 272 -8.36 4.85 2.08
C TRP A 272 -8.79 6.03 2.94
N ARG A 273 -9.50 7.01 2.34
CA ARG A 273 -10.04 8.17 3.09
C ARG A 273 -10.89 7.71 4.26
N GLY A 274 -11.89 6.85 4.03
CA GLY A 274 -12.75 6.34 5.10
C GLY A 274 -12.00 5.53 6.15
N SER A 275 -10.97 4.77 5.76
CA SER A 275 -10.11 4.04 6.69
C SER A 275 -9.37 4.98 7.65
N ILE A 276 -8.81 6.08 7.14
CA ILE A 276 -8.08 7.06 7.96
C ILE A 276 -9.04 7.88 8.84
N GLU A 277 -10.16 8.36 8.28
CA GLU A 277 -11.18 9.10 9.04
C GLU A 277 -11.66 8.25 10.23
N LYS A 278 -11.99 6.97 10.00
CA LYS A 278 -12.41 6.05 11.06
C LYS A 278 -11.31 5.74 12.08
N ALA A 279 -10.06 5.64 11.63
CA ALA A 279 -8.94 5.45 12.54
C ALA A 279 -8.75 6.64 13.49
N VAL A 280 -8.96 7.87 13.01
CA VAL A 280 -8.94 9.08 13.84
C VAL A 280 -10.13 9.11 14.81
N GLU A 281 -11.34 8.80 14.31
CA GLU A 281 -12.56 8.73 15.14
C GLU A 281 -12.41 7.70 16.28
N ASN A 282 -11.69 6.62 16.05
CA ASN A 282 -11.38 5.60 17.04
C ASN A 282 -10.23 6.00 18.00
N GLY A 283 -9.76 7.23 17.94
CA GLY A 283 -8.77 7.79 18.87
C GLY A 283 -7.32 7.58 18.48
N GLY A 284 -7.02 7.31 17.20
CA GLY A 284 -5.65 7.32 16.69
C GLY A 284 -4.99 8.67 16.90
N ASP A 285 -3.84 8.70 17.61
CA ASP A 285 -3.15 9.92 18.04
C ASP A 285 -1.80 10.16 17.33
N LEU A 286 -1.29 9.17 16.61
CA LEU A 286 -0.12 9.26 15.73
C LEU A 286 -0.26 8.30 14.56
N PHE A 287 0.01 8.76 13.35
CA PHE A 287 0.23 7.90 12.20
C PHE A 287 1.71 7.71 11.92
N LEU A 288 2.14 6.46 11.80
CA LEU A 288 3.52 6.10 11.49
C LEU A 288 3.56 5.31 10.17
N GLU A 289 3.98 5.95 9.09
CA GLU A 289 4.20 5.29 7.81
C GLU A 289 5.50 4.50 7.86
N VAL A 290 5.41 3.16 7.65
CA VAL A 290 6.55 2.25 7.71
C VAL A 290 6.78 1.65 6.33
N GLY A 291 7.85 2.08 5.65
CA GLY A 291 8.19 1.68 4.29
C GLY A 291 8.66 2.83 3.42
N PRO A 292 8.88 2.58 2.11
CA PRO A 292 9.54 3.54 1.24
C PRO A 292 8.67 4.78 0.95
N LYS A 293 9.31 5.95 1.02
CA LYS A 293 8.73 7.30 0.82
C LYS A 293 7.74 7.72 1.92
N ARG A 294 7.05 8.85 1.65
CA ARG A 294 6.05 9.50 2.52
C ARG A 294 4.72 9.66 1.80
N VAL A 295 4.29 8.62 1.07
CA VAL A 295 3.09 8.69 0.23
C VAL A 295 1.84 8.78 1.09
N LEU A 296 1.73 7.90 2.09
CA LEU A 296 0.58 7.86 2.98
C LEU A 296 0.60 9.02 3.98
N THR A 297 1.77 9.40 4.49
CA THR A 297 1.96 10.60 5.32
C THR A 297 1.37 11.84 4.65
N ASN A 298 1.63 12.02 3.34
CA ASN A 298 1.07 13.13 2.57
C ASN A 298 -0.46 12.97 2.36
N MET A 299 -0.94 11.76 2.05
CA MET A 299 -2.37 11.50 1.91
C MET A 299 -3.13 11.73 3.22
N ILE A 300 -2.56 11.30 4.36
CA ILE A 300 -3.17 11.50 5.68
C ILE A 300 -3.26 12.97 6.01
N ARG A 301 -2.24 13.78 5.70
CA ARG A 301 -2.30 15.25 5.84
C ARG A 301 -3.50 15.83 5.07
N ASP A 302 -3.75 15.35 3.86
CA ASP A 302 -4.82 15.85 3.02
C ASP A 302 -6.22 15.33 3.47
N ILE A 303 -6.27 14.31 4.34
CA ILE A 303 -7.51 13.81 4.98
C ILE A 303 -7.73 14.50 6.32
N ASN A 304 -6.70 14.52 7.15
CA ASN A 304 -6.72 15.11 8.49
C ASN A 304 -5.33 15.72 8.78
N ASP A 305 -5.26 17.04 8.92
CA ASP A 305 -4.02 17.78 9.12
C ASP A 305 -3.63 17.97 10.59
N THR A 306 -4.53 17.64 11.53
CA THR A 306 -4.34 17.84 12.96
C THR A 306 -3.58 16.69 13.64
N VAL A 307 -3.75 15.43 13.17
CA VAL A 307 -3.08 14.29 13.79
C VAL A 307 -1.61 14.22 13.36
N PRO A 308 -0.66 14.10 14.29
CA PRO A 308 0.77 13.92 14.01
C PRO A 308 1.06 12.74 13.07
N ARG A 309 2.07 12.91 12.24
CA ARG A 309 2.49 11.93 11.22
C ARG A 309 4.00 11.84 11.17
N LEU A 310 4.53 10.63 11.24
CA LEU A 310 5.94 10.30 11.09
C LEU A 310 6.11 9.20 10.04
N ASN A 311 7.35 8.97 9.60
CA ASN A 311 7.67 7.85 8.72
C ASN A 311 9.00 7.20 9.08
N VAL A 312 9.17 5.94 8.70
CA VAL A 312 10.43 5.17 8.78
C VAL A 312 10.71 4.55 7.42
N GLU A 313 11.77 5.04 6.75
CA GLU A 313 12.30 4.47 5.50
C GLU A 313 13.84 4.32 5.48
N ASP A 314 14.54 5.05 6.35
CA ASP A 314 16.00 5.13 6.48
C ASP A 314 16.42 5.42 7.92
N MET A 315 17.74 5.50 8.20
CA MET A 315 18.26 5.75 9.54
C MET A 315 17.88 7.11 10.08
N GLU A 316 17.84 8.15 9.23
CA GLU A 316 17.49 9.51 9.65
C GLU A 316 16.04 9.57 10.14
N SER A 317 15.10 9.04 9.38
CA SER A 317 13.68 8.99 9.72
C SER A 317 13.41 8.07 10.92
N LEU A 318 14.15 6.97 11.06
CA LEU A 318 14.09 6.08 12.22
C LEU A 318 14.48 6.81 13.51
N GLU A 319 15.62 7.50 13.52
CA GLU A 319 16.07 8.24 14.69
C GLU A 319 15.14 9.43 15.03
N ALA A 320 14.52 10.04 14.02
CA ALA A 320 13.49 11.06 14.24
C ALA A 320 12.26 10.49 14.96
N VAL A 321 11.81 9.29 14.56
CA VAL A 321 10.70 8.58 15.23
C VAL A 321 11.05 8.22 16.67
N ILE A 322 12.27 7.68 16.91
CA ILE A 322 12.72 7.33 18.27
C ILE A 322 12.71 8.56 19.19
N ARG A 323 13.23 9.70 18.71
CA ARG A 323 13.18 10.96 19.48
C ARG A 323 11.75 11.40 19.78
N ALA A 324 10.89 11.45 18.76
CA ALA A 324 9.51 11.91 18.91
C ALA A 324 8.65 11.05 19.87
N ILE A 325 8.96 9.74 19.97
CA ILE A 325 8.25 8.85 20.90
C ILE A 325 8.80 8.97 22.32
N LYS A 326 10.09 9.34 22.49
CA LYS A 326 10.73 9.53 23.79
C LYS A 326 10.40 10.87 24.45
N GLU A 327 10.32 11.91 23.63
CA GLU A 327 10.04 13.26 24.13
C GLU A 327 8.59 13.32 24.65
N GLU A 328 8.42 13.77 25.90
CA GLU A 328 7.09 14.17 26.40
C GLU A 328 6.70 15.46 25.68
N PRO A 329 5.40 15.68 25.36
CA PRO A 329 4.99 16.97 24.82
C PRO A 329 5.39 18.05 25.82
N GLU A 330 6.06 19.11 25.35
CA GLU A 330 6.17 20.35 26.13
C GLU A 330 4.74 20.80 26.48
N GLU A 331 4.47 20.94 27.78
CA GLU A 331 3.18 21.40 28.35
C GLU A 331 2.75 22.78 27.82
#